data_fc243025a2b3b9f501dcefcb122fc829
#
_entry.id   fc243025a2b3b9f501dcefcb122fc829
#
_cell.length_a   1.000
_cell.length_b   1.000
_cell.length_c   1.000
_cell.angle_alpha   90.00
_cell.angle_beta   90.00
_cell.angle_gamma   90.00
#
_symmetry.space_group_name_H-M   'P 1'
#
loop_
_entity.id
_entity.type
_entity.pdbx_description
1 polymer ?
#
loop_
_entity_poly.entity_id
_entity_poly.type
_entity_poly.pdbx_seq_one_letter_code
_entity_poly.pdbx_strand_id
1 'polypeptide(L)'
;VKGVLNFMVTRAKIPVHTVNAAYMIRPGIGFIRLESFGMKTHEEFMEAVEKLKQQGMKRLILDLQDNGGGFLEAAVRIANEFLQDNDMIVYTEGRRVSRQNYKARGNGRLKDIPVYVLVNELSASAAEIVSGAIMDNDRGTLIGRRTFGKGLVQRPFELPDGSMIRLTVAHYYIPSGRCIQKP
;
A
#
# COMPACT_ATOMS: atom_id res chain seq x y z
N VAL A 1 33.90 13.54 34.47
CA VAL A 1 33.10 12.38 34.04
C VAL A 1 31.68 12.68 34.47
N LYS A 2 30.78 12.97 33.53
CA LYS A 2 29.34 13.11 33.81
C LYS A 2 28.81 11.74 34.24
N GLY A 3 28.16 11.65 35.39
CA GLY A 3 27.61 10.42 35.94
C GLY A 3 26.58 9.76 35.02
N VAL A 4 26.36 8.46 35.22
CA VAL A 4 25.32 7.69 34.51
C VAL A 4 23.94 8.26 34.86
N LEU A 5 23.15 8.61 33.86
CA LEU A 5 21.78 9.03 34.05
C LEU A 5 20.86 7.79 33.99
N ASN A 6 20.07 7.59 35.03
CA ASN A 6 19.09 6.50 35.09
C ASN A 6 17.71 7.04 34.68
N PHE A 7 17.08 6.38 33.68
CA PHE A 7 15.72 6.66 33.28
C PHE A 7 14.83 5.45 33.53
N MET A 8 13.69 5.67 34.13
CA MET A 8 12.66 4.63 34.25
C MET A 8 11.80 4.68 32.99
N VAL A 9 11.74 3.58 32.25
CA VAL A 9 10.93 3.45 31.03
C VAL A 9 9.84 2.42 31.27
N THR A 10 8.56 2.85 31.17
CA THR A 10 7.41 1.97 31.22
C THR A 10 7.07 1.50 29.82
N ARG A 11 7.02 0.18 29.62
CA ARG A 11 6.62 -0.41 28.34
C ARG A 11 5.12 -0.22 28.11
N ALA A 12 4.76 0.31 26.92
CA ALA A 12 3.38 0.48 26.52
C ALA A 12 3.23 0.14 25.01
N LYS A 13 1.99 -0.10 24.58
CA LYS A 13 1.69 -0.20 23.14
C LYS A 13 1.69 1.21 22.55
N ILE A 14 2.62 1.48 21.64
CA ILE A 14 2.69 2.74 20.90
C ILE A 14 1.95 2.53 19.58
N PRO A 15 0.87 3.29 19.29
CA PRO A 15 0.23 3.23 17.97
C PRO A 15 1.20 3.74 16.90
N VAL A 16 1.41 2.96 15.86
CA VAL A 16 2.16 3.36 14.67
C VAL A 16 1.15 3.75 13.61
N HIS A 17 1.09 5.05 13.30
CA HIS A 17 0.27 5.55 12.21
C HIS A 17 0.94 5.31 10.88
N THR A 18 0.16 4.94 9.88
CA THR A 18 0.62 4.64 8.52
C THR A 18 0.34 5.79 7.56
N VAL A 19 -0.63 6.65 7.90
CA VAL A 19 -0.84 7.94 7.25
C VAL A 19 0.04 8.98 7.94
N ASN A 20 1.15 9.33 7.32
CA ASN A 20 2.14 10.25 7.87
C ASN A 20 1.74 11.73 7.69
N ALA A 21 1.07 12.05 6.57
CA ALA A 21 0.61 13.40 6.27
C ALA A 21 -0.71 13.38 5.50
N ALA A 22 -1.63 14.27 5.85
CA ALA A 22 -2.88 14.50 5.12
C ALA A 22 -3.29 15.96 5.24
N TYR A 23 -3.29 16.70 4.13
CA TYR A 23 -3.63 18.14 4.10
C TYR A 23 -4.04 18.60 2.69
N MET A 24 -4.68 19.76 2.62
CA MET A 24 -4.95 20.43 1.35
C MET A 24 -3.71 21.19 0.89
N ILE A 25 -3.11 20.79 -0.23
CA ILE A 25 -1.94 21.48 -0.83
C ILE A 25 -2.34 22.81 -1.46
N ARG A 26 -3.54 22.85 -2.07
CA ARG A 26 -4.20 24.02 -2.65
C ARG A 26 -5.72 23.80 -2.61
N PRO A 27 -6.54 24.81 -2.80
CA PRO A 27 -7.99 24.63 -2.92
C PRO A 27 -8.33 23.55 -3.94
N GLY A 28 -9.09 22.54 -3.52
CA GLY A 28 -9.50 21.40 -4.32
C GLY A 28 -8.48 20.28 -4.51
N ILE A 29 -7.24 20.39 -4.01
CA ILE A 29 -6.19 19.37 -4.16
C ILE A 29 -5.76 18.88 -2.78
N GLY A 30 -6.14 17.64 -2.46
CA GLY A 30 -5.70 16.93 -1.26
C GLY A 30 -4.41 16.19 -1.48
N PHE A 31 -3.63 16.04 -0.43
CA PHE A 31 -2.39 15.26 -0.38
C PHE A 31 -2.48 14.28 0.78
N ILE A 32 -2.18 13.01 0.52
CA ILE A 32 -2.07 11.97 1.55
C ILE A 32 -0.77 11.20 1.30
N ARG A 33 0.07 11.08 2.34
CA ARG A 33 1.27 10.23 2.32
C ARG A 33 1.05 9.00 3.16
N LEU A 34 1.23 7.83 2.55
CA LEU A 34 1.26 6.53 3.20
C LEU A 34 2.71 6.07 3.37
N GLU A 35 3.13 5.84 4.60
CA GLU A 35 4.48 5.39 4.93
C GLU A 35 4.63 3.87 4.83
N SER A 36 3.53 3.14 5.13
CA SER A 36 3.49 1.68 5.05
C SER A 36 2.05 1.17 4.92
N PHE A 37 1.89 -0.15 4.71
CA PHE A 37 0.59 -0.82 4.65
C PHE A 37 0.40 -1.72 5.87
N GLY A 38 -0.08 -1.15 6.98
CA GLY A 38 -0.44 -1.83 8.22
C GLY A 38 -1.90 -2.27 8.26
N MET A 39 -2.29 -2.94 9.32
CA MET A 39 -3.66 -3.44 9.50
C MET A 39 -4.71 -2.32 9.54
N LYS A 40 -4.36 -1.14 10.07
CA LYS A 40 -5.25 0.02 10.21
C LYS A 40 -5.12 1.05 9.07
N THR A 41 -4.23 0.82 8.11
CA THR A 41 -3.96 1.80 7.03
C THR A 41 -5.22 2.22 6.28
N HIS A 42 -6.09 1.27 5.95
CA HIS A 42 -7.32 1.61 5.24
C HIS A 42 -8.24 2.53 6.07
N GLU A 43 -8.36 2.29 7.36
CA GLU A 43 -9.17 3.11 8.27
C GLU A 43 -8.59 4.52 8.38
N GLU A 44 -7.28 4.63 8.67
CA GLU A 44 -6.57 5.92 8.76
C GLU A 44 -6.63 6.70 7.43
N PHE A 45 -6.47 6.00 6.30
CA PHE A 45 -6.58 6.60 4.97
C PHE A 45 -7.98 7.16 4.72
N MET A 46 -9.03 6.40 5.05
CA MET A 46 -10.40 6.86 4.83
C MET A 46 -10.80 7.99 5.77
N GLU A 47 -10.31 8.01 7.01
CA GLU A 47 -10.47 9.17 7.90
C GLU A 47 -9.82 10.43 7.31
N ALA A 48 -8.61 10.30 6.76
CA ALA A 48 -7.92 11.39 6.09
C ALA A 48 -8.70 11.87 4.85
N VAL A 49 -9.19 10.96 4.02
CA VAL A 49 -10.01 11.26 2.84
C VAL A 49 -11.27 12.04 3.23
N GLU A 50 -12.00 11.60 4.25
CA GLU A 50 -13.23 12.28 4.68
C GLU A 50 -12.95 13.72 5.17
N LYS A 51 -11.87 13.91 5.93
CA LYS A 51 -11.43 15.25 6.37
C LYS A 51 -11.12 16.16 5.17
N LEU A 52 -10.41 15.64 4.16
CA LEU A 52 -10.07 16.39 2.97
C LEU A 52 -11.30 16.67 2.08
N LYS A 53 -12.25 15.75 1.98
CA LYS A 53 -13.53 15.97 1.28
C LYS A 53 -14.34 17.08 1.93
N GLN A 54 -14.40 17.13 3.26
CA GLN A 54 -15.06 18.23 4.01
C GLN A 54 -14.40 19.59 3.75
N GLN A 55 -13.10 19.60 3.44
CA GLN A 55 -12.33 20.79 3.04
C GLN A 55 -12.46 21.12 1.53
N GLY A 56 -13.26 20.36 0.79
CA GLY A 56 -13.51 20.59 -0.64
C GLY A 56 -12.52 19.93 -1.59
N MET A 57 -11.90 18.82 -1.19
CA MET A 57 -11.02 18.03 -2.07
C MET A 57 -11.78 17.53 -3.30
N LYS A 58 -11.22 17.80 -4.49
CA LYS A 58 -11.70 17.35 -5.80
C LYS A 58 -10.69 16.51 -6.56
N ARG A 59 -9.42 16.51 -6.16
CA ARG A 59 -8.30 15.74 -6.70
C ARG A 59 -7.42 15.26 -5.58
N LEU A 60 -6.81 14.11 -5.72
CA LEU A 60 -5.93 13.51 -4.71
C LEU A 60 -4.53 13.28 -5.26
N ILE A 61 -3.53 13.70 -4.49
CA ILE A 61 -2.16 13.25 -4.63
C ILE A 61 -1.92 12.20 -3.54
N LEU A 62 -1.69 10.95 -3.96
CA LEU A 62 -1.32 9.83 -3.08
C LEU A 62 0.18 9.61 -3.16
N ASP A 63 0.88 9.91 -2.07
CA ASP A 63 2.33 9.77 -2.00
C ASP A 63 2.71 8.41 -1.40
N LEU A 64 3.36 7.58 -2.23
CA LEU A 64 3.91 6.26 -1.88
C LEU A 64 5.44 6.26 -1.99
N GLN A 65 6.10 7.42 -2.05
CA GLN A 65 7.55 7.50 -2.03
C GLN A 65 8.08 6.98 -0.69
N ASP A 66 9.17 6.23 -0.74
CA ASP A 66 9.82 5.59 0.40
C ASP A 66 8.96 4.52 1.12
N ASN A 67 7.81 4.16 0.55
CA ASN A 67 6.90 3.17 1.13
C ASN A 67 7.37 1.75 0.79
N GLY A 68 7.97 1.05 1.76
CA GLY A 68 8.45 -0.33 1.61
C GLY A 68 7.38 -1.42 1.50
N GLY A 69 6.10 -1.05 1.51
CA GLY A 69 4.96 -1.96 1.40
C GLY A 69 4.36 -2.34 2.75
N GLY A 70 3.90 -3.59 2.87
CA GLY A 70 3.24 -4.13 4.06
C GLY A 70 2.24 -5.22 3.71
N PHE A 71 1.08 -5.22 4.37
CA PHE A 71 0.06 -6.26 4.18
C PHE A 71 -0.65 -6.13 2.82
N LEU A 72 -0.80 -7.28 2.15
CA LEU A 72 -1.53 -7.39 0.88
C LEU A 72 -2.98 -6.91 1.03
N GLU A 73 -3.65 -7.33 2.08
CA GLU A 73 -5.05 -6.97 2.33
C GLU A 73 -5.24 -5.47 2.44
N ALA A 74 -4.30 -4.76 3.06
CA ALA A 74 -4.34 -3.30 3.16
C ALA A 74 -4.19 -2.65 1.76
N ALA A 75 -3.27 -3.15 0.94
CA ALA A 75 -3.10 -2.68 -0.44
C ALA A 75 -4.35 -2.93 -1.29
N VAL A 76 -4.95 -4.12 -1.19
CA VAL A 76 -6.19 -4.46 -1.89
C VAL A 76 -7.34 -3.55 -1.47
N ARG A 77 -7.51 -3.29 -0.17
CA ARG A 77 -8.54 -2.38 0.34
C ARG A 77 -8.34 -0.93 -0.13
N ILE A 78 -7.11 -0.44 -0.15
CA ILE A 78 -6.79 0.91 -0.66
C ILE A 78 -7.04 0.99 -2.17
N ALA A 79 -6.55 0.03 -2.96
CA ALA A 79 -6.77 0.00 -4.40
C ALA A 79 -8.28 -0.05 -4.76
N ASN A 80 -9.06 -0.84 -4.00
CA ASN A 80 -10.51 -0.94 -4.17
C ASN A 80 -11.24 0.42 -4.05
N GLU A 81 -10.71 1.37 -3.27
CA GLU A 81 -11.33 2.70 -3.15
C GLU A 81 -11.34 3.49 -4.46
N PHE A 82 -10.44 3.16 -5.39
CA PHE A 82 -10.28 3.86 -6.66
C PHE A 82 -10.88 3.14 -7.86
N LEU A 83 -11.11 1.83 -7.80
CA LEU A 83 -11.39 0.97 -8.95
C LEU A 83 -12.88 0.64 -9.08
N GLN A 84 -13.29 0.29 -10.32
CA GLN A 84 -14.65 -0.14 -10.62
C GLN A 84 -14.86 -1.60 -10.22
N ASP A 85 -16.12 -2.05 -10.26
CA ASP A 85 -16.44 -3.44 -9.98
C ASP A 85 -15.75 -4.39 -10.95
N ASN A 86 -15.22 -5.49 -10.42
CA ASN A 86 -14.45 -6.51 -11.13
C ASN A 86 -13.09 -6.09 -11.72
N ASP A 87 -12.67 -4.83 -11.57
CA ASP A 87 -11.32 -4.43 -11.97
C ASP A 87 -10.29 -5.29 -11.23
N MET A 88 -9.30 -5.79 -11.98
CA MET A 88 -8.22 -6.56 -11.38
C MET A 88 -7.31 -5.63 -10.58
N ILE A 89 -7.02 -6.00 -9.34
CA ILE A 89 -6.06 -5.29 -8.49
C ILE A 89 -4.67 -5.93 -8.64
N VAL A 90 -4.59 -7.21 -8.36
CA VAL A 90 -3.36 -8.00 -8.38
C VAL A 90 -3.74 -9.47 -8.45
N TYR A 91 -2.85 -10.31 -8.97
CA TYR A 91 -2.96 -11.75 -8.75
C TYR A 91 -1.63 -12.33 -8.28
N THR A 92 -1.72 -13.48 -7.60
CA THR A 92 -0.56 -14.25 -7.18
C THR A 92 -0.54 -15.58 -7.91
N GLU A 93 0.63 -16.02 -8.32
CA GLU A 93 0.82 -17.32 -8.97
C GLU A 93 2.21 -17.85 -8.65
N GLY A 94 2.34 -19.17 -8.46
CA GLY A 94 3.59 -19.82 -8.16
C GLY A 94 3.65 -21.25 -8.73
N ARG A 95 4.84 -21.82 -8.77
CA ARG A 95 5.06 -23.15 -9.36
C ARG A 95 4.12 -24.24 -8.80
N ARG A 96 3.79 -24.16 -7.50
CA ARG A 96 2.91 -25.11 -6.78
C ARG A 96 1.74 -24.41 -6.09
N VAL A 97 1.51 -23.14 -6.42
CA VAL A 97 0.41 -22.33 -5.88
C VAL A 97 -0.40 -21.84 -7.05
N SER A 98 -1.67 -22.26 -7.09
CA SER A 98 -2.59 -21.84 -8.14
C SER A 98 -2.81 -20.35 -8.11
N ARG A 99 -3.12 -19.78 -9.27
CA ARG A 99 -3.44 -18.35 -9.41
C ARG A 99 -4.60 -17.97 -8.51
N GLN A 100 -4.37 -16.92 -7.71
CA GLN A 100 -5.37 -16.29 -6.89
C GLN A 100 -5.54 -14.83 -7.32
N ASN A 101 -6.75 -14.47 -7.73
CA ASN A 101 -7.08 -13.13 -8.21
C ASN A 101 -7.68 -12.29 -7.07
N TYR A 102 -7.24 -11.04 -6.99
CA TYR A 102 -7.81 -10.01 -6.12
C TYR A 102 -8.42 -8.94 -6.98
N LYS A 103 -9.74 -8.78 -6.88
CA LYS A 103 -10.51 -7.84 -7.70
C LYS A 103 -11.19 -6.80 -6.84
N ALA A 104 -11.45 -5.65 -7.41
CA ALA A 104 -12.24 -4.60 -6.80
C ALA A 104 -13.73 -5.00 -6.74
N ARG A 105 -14.42 -4.45 -5.74
CA ARG A 105 -15.86 -4.70 -5.48
C ARG A 105 -16.75 -3.55 -5.94
N GLY A 106 -16.19 -2.53 -6.57
CA GLY A 106 -16.93 -1.38 -7.07
C GLY A 106 -17.58 -0.48 -6.02
N ASN A 107 -17.35 -0.74 -4.73
CA ASN A 107 -17.90 0.03 -3.61
C ASN A 107 -16.99 1.13 -3.09
N GLY A 108 -15.89 1.42 -3.79
CA GLY A 108 -14.91 2.44 -3.42
C GLY A 108 -15.48 3.85 -3.51
N ARG A 109 -15.02 4.73 -2.63
CA ARG A 109 -15.50 6.11 -2.48
C ARG A 109 -14.71 7.15 -3.26
N LEU A 110 -13.63 6.73 -3.95
CA LEU A 110 -12.72 7.59 -4.70
C LEU A 110 -12.72 7.32 -6.21
N LYS A 111 -13.69 6.56 -6.72
CA LYS A 111 -13.75 6.15 -8.13
C LYS A 111 -13.76 7.30 -9.11
N ASP A 112 -14.40 8.41 -8.75
CA ASP A 112 -14.60 9.57 -9.62
C ASP A 112 -13.62 10.72 -9.32
N ILE A 113 -12.76 10.56 -8.31
CA ILE A 113 -11.78 11.59 -7.94
C ILE A 113 -10.49 11.36 -8.72
N PRO A 114 -10.00 12.31 -9.55
CA PRO A 114 -8.70 12.19 -10.20
C PRO A 114 -7.59 11.96 -9.18
N VAL A 115 -6.77 10.91 -9.41
CA VAL A 115 -5.68 10.53 -8.53
C VAL A 115 -4.34 10.58 -9.26
N TYR A 116 -3.35 11.13 -8.57
CA TYR A 116 -1.95 11.19 -8.97
C TYR A 116 -1.14 10.45 -7.91
N VAL A 117 -0.42 9.40 -8.31
CA VAL A 117 0.35 8.57 -7.39
C VAL A 117 1.84 8.89 -7.53
N LEU A 118 2.46 9.32 -6.44
CA LEU A 118 3.90 9.57 -6.41
C LEU A 118 4.63 8.31 -5.99
N VAL A 119 5.64 7.91 -6.75
CA VAL A 119 6.46 6.72 -6.49
C VAL A 119 7.95 6.99 -6.70
N ASN A 120 8.79 6.20 -6.04
CA ASN A 120 10.24 6.22 -6.25
C ASN A 120 10.85 4.82 -6.14
N GLU A 121 12.16 4.74 -6.22
CA GLU A 121 12.94 3.50 -6.15
C GLU A 121 12.82 2.74 -4.83
N LEU A 122 12.28 3.35 -3.78
CA LEU A 122 12.01 2.72 -2.48
C LEU A 122 10.54 2.30 -2.32
N SER A 123 9.66 2.70 -3.26
CA SER A 123 8.27 2.19 -3.30
C SER A 123 8.29 0.71 -3.64
N ALA A 124 7.83 -0.15 -2.73
CA ALA A 124 7.99 -1.61 -2.86
C ALA A 124 6.73 -2.40 -2.48
N SER A 125 6.59 -3.63 -3.01
CA SER A 125 5.61 -4.63 -2.56
C SER A 125 4.16 -4.10 -2.60
N ALA A 126 3.48 -3.90 -1.46
CA ALA A 126 2.12 -3.38 -1.38
C ALA A 126 1.94 -2.02 -2.08
N ALA A 127 2.96 -1.14 -2.03
CA ALA A 127 2.96 0.14 -2.75
C ALA A 127 2.97 -0.09 -4.28
N GLU A 128 3.68 -1.11 -4.76
CA GLU A 128 3.71 -1.49 -6.17
C GLU A 128 2.40 -2.14 -6.63
N ILE A 129 1.71 -2.84 -5.74
CA ILE A 129 0.37 -3.38 -6.00
C ILE A 129 -0.62 -2.24 -6.23
N VAL A 130 -0.68 -1.26 -5.33
CA VAL A 130 -1.62 -0.13 -5.45
C VAL A 130 -1.30 0.71 -6.67
N SER A 131 -0.04 1.09 -6.88
CA SER A 131 0.37 1.89 -8.03
C SER A 131 0.15 1.16 -9.35
N GLY A 132 0.49 -0.14 -9.42
CA GLY A 132 0.25 -0.97 -10.61
C GLY A 132 -1.23 -1.16 -10.92
N ALA A 133 -2.07 -1.37 -9.91
CA ALA A 133 -3.51 -1.47 -10.10
C ALA A 133 -4.13 -0.18 -10.64
N ILE A 134 -3.73 0.99 -10.12
CA ILE A 134 -4.20 2.29 -10.60
C ILE A 134 -3.74 2.55 -12.03
N MET A 135 -2.47 2.21 -12.34
CA MET A 135 -1.89 2.43 -13.66
C MET A 135 -2.53 1.53 -14.73
N ASP A 136 -2.60 0.22 -14.47
CA ASP A 136 -3.03 -0.76 -15.47
C ASP A 136 -4.54 -0.75 -15.73
N ASN A 137 -5.34 -0.15 -14.84
CA ASN A 137 -6.76 0.12 -15.07
C ASN A 137 -7.03 1.54 -15.60
N ASP A 138 -6.02 2.27 -16.06
CA ASP A 138 -6.13 3.67 -16.53
C ASP A 138 -6.85 4.61 -15.54
N ARG A 139 -6.77 4.28 -14.24
CA ARG A 139 -7.54 4.97 -13.21
C ARG A 139 -6.87 6.28 -12.75
N GLY A 140 -5.58 6.40 -12.92
CA GLY A 140 -4.80 7.56 -12.48
C GLY A 140 -3.43 7.65 -13.10
N THR A 141 -2.72 8.71 -12.76
CA THR A 141 -1.38 8.99 -13.30
C THR A 141 -0.31 8.69 -12.26
N LEU A 142 0.68 7.86 -12.63
CA LEU A 142 1.88 7.66 -11.82
C LEU A 142 2.94 8.70 -12.19
N ILE A 143 3.56 9.27 -11.17
CA ILE A 143 4.61 10.28 -11.31
C ILE A 143 5.79 9.86 -10.45
N GLY A 144 6.97 9.85 -11.02
CA GLY A 144 8.19 9.54 -10.28
C GLY A 144 9.18 8.66 -11.03
N ARG A 145 9.89 7.81 -10.29
CA ARG A 145 10.95 6.93 -10.81
C ARG A 145 10.50 5.46 -10.73
N ARG A 146 11.26 4.59 -11.42
CA ARG A 146 11.02 3.14 -11.38
C ARG A 146 11.04 2.64 -9.93
N THR A 147 10.01 1.89 -9.56
CA THR A 147 9.83 1.31 -8.22
C THR A 147 10.83 0.18 -7.94
N PHE A 148 10.87 -0.27 -6.70
CA PHE A 148 11.86 -1.23 -6.19
C PHE A 148 11.84 -2.58 -6.95
N GLY A 149 10.65 -3.13 -7.22
CA GLY A 149 10.48 -4.42 -7.87
C GLY A 149 10.49 -5.61 -6.90
N LYS A 150 9.76 -5.53 -5.79
CA LYS A 150 9.59 -6.61 -4.80
C LYS A 150 8.26 -7.32 -5.00
N GLY A 151 8.25 -8.34 -5.84
CA GLY A 151 7.05 -9.10 -6.21
C GLY A 151 6.98 -10.51 -5.62
N LEU A 152 7.60 -10.79 -4.47
CA LEU A 152 7.65 -12.11 -3.86
C LEU A 152 6.57 -12.29 -2.79
N VAL A 153 5.79 -13.38 -2.90
CA VAL A 153 4.87 -13.84 -1.85
C VAL A 153 5.63 -14.79 -0.94
N GLN A 154 5.83 -14.39 0.30
CA GLN A 154 6.53 -15.20 1.31
C GLN A 154 5.55 -15.69 2.37
N ARG A 155 5.66 -16.96 2.75
CA ARG A 155 4.90 -17.56 3.85
C ARG A 155 5.85 -18.10 4.93
N PRO A 156 5.53 -17.89 6.21
CA PRO A 156 6.21 -18.57 7.30
C PRO A 156 5.70 -20.00 7.42
N PHE A 157 6.60 -20.92 7.76
CA PHE A 157 6.32 -22.31 8.09
C PHE A 157 6.97 -22.60 9.43
N GLU A 158 6.17 -22.96 10.42
CA GLU A 158 6.66 -23.35 11.73
C GLU A 158 7.21 -24.76 11.69
N LEU A 159 8.32 -24.99 12.37
CA LEU A 159 8.95 -26.30 12.51
C LEU A 159 8.62 -26.91 13.89
N PRO A 160 8.77 -28.23 14.06
CA PRO A 160 8.41 -28.92 15.31
C PRO A 160 9.15 -28.43 16.56
N ASP A 161 10.32 -27.81 16.38
CA ASP A 161 11.14 -27.24 17.45
C ASP A 161 10.76 -25.79 17.81
N GLY A 162 9.69 -25.25 17.19
CA GLY A 162 9.25 -23.86 17.38
C GLY A 162 10.01 -22.83 16.55
N SER A 163 11.01 -23.23 15.77
CA SER A 163 11.66 -22.35 14.80
C SER A 163 10.78 -22.12 13.57
N MET A 164 11.13 -21.13 12.74
CA MET A 164 10.33 -20.75 11.60
C MET A 164 11.17 -20.55 10.35
N ILE A 165 10.72 -21.13 9.23
CA ILE A 165 11.30 -20.88 7.91
C ILE A 165 10.36 -19.99 7.12
N ARG A 166 10.89 -18.94 6.47
CA ARG A 166 10.14 -18.08 5.55
C ARG A 166 10.54 -18.42 4.11
N LEU A 167 9.58 -18.94 3.33
CA LEU A 167 9.79 -19.38 1.97
C LEU A 167 9.01 -18.51 0.98
N THR A 168 9.62 -18.24 -0.18
CA THR A 168 8.90 -17.69 -1.33
C THR A 168 8.08 -18.79 -1.99
N VAL A 169 6.76 -18.56 -2.09
CA VAL A 169 5.80 -19.55 -2.62
C VAL A 169 5.13 -19.11 -3.92
N ALA A 170 5.09 -17.81 -4.21
CA ALA A 170 4.48 -17.24 -5.41
C ALA A 170 5.07 -15.86 -5.73
N HIS A 171 4.65 -15.31 -6.86
CA HIS A 171 4.95 -13.94 -7.27
C HIS A 171 3.66 -13.12 -7.37
N TYR A 172 3.81 -11.79 -7.26
CA TYR A 172 2.75 -10.81 -7.51
C TYR A 172 2.81 -10.34 -8.96
N TYR A 173 1.64 -10.29 -9.59
CA TYR A 173 1.44 -9.80 -10.96
C TYR A 173 0.40 -8.70 -10.96
N ILE A 174 0.69 -7.58 -11.62
CA ILE A 174 -0.26 -6.48 -11.83
C ILE A 174 -1.28 -6.86 -12.91
N PRO A 175 -2.37 -6.09 -13.12
CA PRO A 175 -3.44 -6.45 -14.04
C PRO A 175 -3.00 -6.76 -15.47
N SER A 176 -1.99 -6.08 -15.99
CA SER A 176 -1.39 -6.34 -17.32
C SER A 176 -0.69 -7.69 -17.46
N GLY A 177 -0.55 -8.46 -16.37
CA GLY A 177 0.20 -9.72 -16.36
C GLY A 177 1.69 -9.56 -16.11
N ARG A 178 2.18 -8.34 -15.93
CA ARG A 178 3.58 -8.09 -15.63
C ARG A 178 3.90 -8.48 -14.18
N CYS A 179 4.96 -9.27 -14.00
CA CYS A 179 5.49 -9.59 -12.69
C CYS A 179 6.10 -8.34 -12.04
N ILE A 180 5.76 -8.08 -10.77
CA ILE A 180 6.36 -6.97 -10.00
C ILE A 180 7.83 -7.26 -9.71
N GLN A 181 8.19 -8.55 -9.52
CA GLN A 181 9.57 -8.92 -9.17
C GLN A 181 10.56 -8.52 -10.27
N LYS A 182 11.58 -7.78 -9.90
CA LYS A 182 12.74 -7.55 -10.76
C LYS A 182 13.47 -8.87 -11.05
N PRO A 183 14.01 -9.02 -12.27
CA PRO A 183 14.92 -10.12 -12.58
C PRO A 183 16.12 -10.16 -11.65
#